data_04a444124e210715e2676611f4f462be
#
_entry.id   04a444124e210715e2676611f4f462be
#
_cell.length_a   1.000
_cell.length_b   1.000
_cell.length_c   1.000
_cell.angle_alpha   90.00
_cell.angle_beta   90.00
_cell.angle_gamma   90.00
#
_symmetry.space_group_name_H-M   'P 1'
#
loop_
_entity.id
_entity.type
_entity.pdbx_description
1 polymer ?
#
loop_
_entity_poly.entity_id
_entity_poly.type
_entity_poly.pdbx_seq_one_letter_code
_entity_poly.pdbx_strand_id
1 'polypeptide(L)'
;VLMKPKVVQKIVDKKGKTVKNFPDVAVRQVIAKETADQMRDIMEYYVSDADGTSAYIPGYRVGGKTGTANIAENGGYSEDSVTSFVAMAPMDDPQISVLVLVRKPSKGEFGATTAGPIVKNILEKTLVYKGVERKYNSREEAALSKSEVTVPDVTNTDSQEALKKIQAAGLNVKSVPAGQEKTSFSVVDQYPKAGTKAVKGTTVYLYSK
;
A
#
# COMPACT_ATOMS: atom_id res chain seq x y z
N VAL A 1 -23.41 7.37 -8.89
CA VAL A 1 -23.57 8.48 -9.86
C VAL A 1 -22.34 8.53 -10.75
N LEU A 2 -22.53 8.63 -12.07
CA LEU A 2 -21.47 8.87 -13.03
C LEU A 2 -21.07 10.35 -12.96
N MET A 3 -19.80 10.62 -12.70
CA MET A 3 -19.24 11.97 -12.68
C MET A 3 -18.53 12.28 -13.99
N LYS A 4 -18.56 13.54 -14.43
CA LYS A 4 -17.76 13.99 -15.56
C LYS A 4 -16.28 13.99 -15.16
N PRO A 5 -15.41 13.20 -15.82
CA PRO A 5 -13.98 13.17 -15.47
C PRO A 5 -13.33 14.52 -15.74
N LYS A 6 -12.40 14.91 -14.89
CA LYS A 6 -11.58 16.13 -15.03
C LYS A 6 -10.18 15.90 -14.51
N VAL A 7 -9.20 16.52 -15.14
CA VAL A 7 -7.79 16.49 -14.72
C VAL A 7 -7.42 17.76 -13.98
N VAL A 8 -8.04 18.89 -14.34
CA VAL A 8 -7.76 20.19 -13.72
C VAL A 8 -8.89 20.53 -12.75
N GLN A 9 -8.55 20.77 -11.50
CA GLN A 9 -9.50 21.20 -10.46
C GLN A 9 -9.66 22.72 -10.44
N LYS A 10 -8.56 23.46 -10.49
CA LYS A 10 -8.54 24.94 -10.46
C LYS A 10 -7.29 25.50 -11.13
N ILE A 11 -7.40 26.74 -11.57
CA ILE A 11 -6.28 27.55 -12.03
C ILE A 11 -6.07 28.65 -10.98
N VAL A 12 -4.84 28.86 -10.54
CA VAL A 12 -4.46 29.88 -9.60
C VAL A 12 -3.45 30.86 -10.22
N ASP A 13 -3.44 32.10 -9.78
CA ASP A 13 -2.43 33.08 -10.16
C ASP A 13 -1.12 32.87 -9.39
N LYS A 14 -0.11 33.70 -9.67
CA LYS A 14 1.20 33.64 -9.00
C LYS A 14 1.15 33.88 -7.48
N LYS A 15 0.04 34.44 -6.96
CA LYS A 15 -0.19 34.69 -5.54
C LYS A 15 -1.05 33.62 -4.88
N GLY A 16 -1.40 32.53 -5.62
CA GLY A 16 -2.23 31.43 -5.11
C GLY A 16 -3.74 31.71 -5.13
N LYS A 17 -4.20 32.85 -5.65
CA LYS A 17 -5.60 33.20 -5.76
C LYS A 17 -6.24 32.42 -6.90
N THR A 18 -7.39 31.78 -6.65
CA THR A 18 -8.14 31.04 -7.68
C THR A 18 -8.66 32.00 -8.75
N VAL A 19 -8.23 31.77 -9.98
CA VAL A 19 -8.67 32.48 -11.19
C VAL A 19 -9.86 31.77 -11.83
N LYS A 20 -9.83 30.43 -11.83
CA LYS A 20 -10.90 29.60 -12.39
C LYS A 20 -11.02 28.29 -11.61
N ASN A 21 -12.26 27.90 -11.32
CA ASN A 21 -12.57 26.61 -10.71
C ASN A 21 -13.34 25.74 -11.68
N PHE A 22 -13.10 24.41 -11.64
CA PHE A 22 -13.82 23.42 -12.40
C PHE A 22 -14.56 22.52 -11.40
N PRO A 23 -15.85 22.78 -11.15
CA PRO A 23 -16.63 22.02 -10.18
C PRO A 23 -16.81 20.57 -10.62
N ASP A 24 -17.16 19.72 -9.66
CA ASP A 24 -17.61 18.36 -9.95
C ASP A 24 -18.98 18.40 -10.60
N VAL A 25 -19.16 17.64 -11.69
CA VAL A 25 -20.40 17.59 -12.44
C VAL A 25 -20.93 16.15 -12.45
N ALA A 26 -22.07 15.94 -11.81
CA ALA A 26 -22.81 14.69 -11.90
C ALA A 26 -23.50 14.61 -13.28
N VAL A 27 -23.24 13.52 -14.01
CA VAL A 27 -23.83 13.28 -15.33
C VAL A 27 -25.19 12.58 -15.19
N ARG A 28 -25.21 11.45 -14.49
CA ARG A 28 -26.44 10.68 -14.22
C ARG A 28 -26.19 9.60 -13.15
N GLN A 29 -27.27 9.11 -12.57
CA GLN A 29 -27.23 7.87 -11.80
C GLN A 29 -27.20 6.68 -12.78
N VAL A 30 -26.25 5.76 -12.59
CA VAL A 30 -26.05 4.60 -13.48
C VAL A 30 -26.54 3.29 -12.86
N ILE A 31 -26.42 3.15 -11.52
CA ILE A 31 -26.89 2.01 -10.73
C ILE A 31 -27.49 2.52 -9.41
N ALA A 32 -28.31 1.71 -8.75
CA ALA A 32 -28.79 2.00 -7.42
C ALA A 32 -27.63 2.02 -6.40
N LYS A 33 -27.82 2.74 -5.30
CA LYS A 33 -26.80 2.79 -4.23
C LYS A 33 -26.54 1.41 -3.65
N GLU A 34 -27.59 0.65 -3.40
CA GLU A 34 -27.52 -0.71 -2.85
C GLU A 34 -26.71 -1.64 -3.74
N THR A 35 -26.90 -1.55 -5.06
CA THR A 35 -26.10 -2.32 -6.04
C THR A 35 -24.62 -1.90 -6.00
N ALA A 36 -24.34 -0.60 -5.87
CA ALA A 36 -22.97 -0.11 -5.77
C ALA A 36 -22.30 -0.59 -4.47
N ASP A 37 -23.05 -0.60 -3.36
CA ASP A 37 -22.56 -1.08 -2.08
C ASP A 37 -22.26 -2.58 -2.12
N GLN A 38 -23.17 -3.40 -2.66
CA GLN A 38 -22.95 -4.84 -2.86
C GLN A 38 -21.71 -5.13 -3.74
N MET A 39 -21.53 -4.36 -4.81
CA MET A 39 -20.34 -4.51 -5.66
C MET A 39 -19.05 -4.16 -4.92
N ARG A 40 -19.06 -3.16 -4.05
CA ARG A 40 -17.90 -2.85 -3.20
C ARG A 40 -17.57 -4.00 -2.26
N ASP A 41 -18.57 -4.57 -1.61
CA ASP A 41 -18.37 -5.73 -0.72
C ASP A 41 -17.79 -6.94 -1.46
N ILE A 42 -18.29 -7.22 -2.67
CA ILE A 42 -17.76 -8.30 -3.52
C ILE A 42 -16.31 -8.03 -3.94
N MET A 43 -15.98 -6.79 -4.31
CA MET A 43 -14.63 -6.42 -4.71
C MET A 43 -13.65 -6.46 -3.52
N GLU A 44 -14.11 -6.07 -2.32
CA GLU A 44 -13.33 -6.19 -1.10
C GLU A 44 -13.09 -7.66 -0.74
N TYR A 45 -14.15 -8.49 -0.77
CA TYR A 45 -14.04 -9.92 -0.54
C TYR A 45 -13.04 -10.58 -1.48
N TYR A 46 -13.07 -10.25 -2.77
CA TYR A 46 -12.12 -10.78 -3.76
C TYR A 46 -10.65 -10.47 -3.40
N VAL A 47 -10.38 -9.29 -2.82
CA VAL A 47 -9.01 -8.92 -2.42
C VAL A 47 -8.61 -9.51 -1.08
N SER A 48 -9.55 -9.69 -0.15
CA SER A 48 -9.29 -10.08 1.24
C SER A 48 -9.48 -11.57 1.54
N ASP A 49 -10.00 -12.36 0.57
CA ASP A 49 -10.30 -13.79 0.78
C ASP A 49 -9.05 -14.60 1.16
N ALA A 50 -9.29 -15.81 1.66
CA ALA A 50 -8.43 -16.68 2.50
C ALA A 50 -6.92 -16.66 2.20
N ASP A 51 -6.54 -16.51 0.94
CA ASP A 51 -5.13 -16.40 0.52
C ASP A 51 -4.75 -14.97 0.11
N GLY A 52 -5.71 -14.05 0.09
CA GLY A 52 -5.55 -12.66 -0.32
C GLY A 52 -5.01 -12.50 -1.73
N THR A 53 -5.35 -11.43 -2.40
CA THR A 53 -4.59 -11.06 -3.60
C THR A 53 -3.31 -10.32 -3.18
N SER A 54 -2.34 -10.24 -4.10
CA SER A 54 -1.13 -9.45 -3.89
C SER A 54 -1.39 -7.94 -3.67
N ALA A 55 -2.64 -7.49 -3.82
CA ALA A 55 -3.09 -6.12 -3.53
C ALA A 55 -3.63 -5.96 -2.10
N TYR A 56 -3.78 -7.05 -1.32
CA TYR A 56 -4.27 -6.97 0.06
C TYR A 56 -3.34 -6.17 0.97
N ILE A 57 -3.93 -5.25 1.75
CA ILE A 57 -3.22 -4.41 2.73
C ILE A 57 -3.99 -4.47 4.05
N PRO A 58 -3.42 -5.07 5.10
CA PRO A 58 -4.09 -5.14 6.40
C PRO A 58 -4.51 -3.77 6.93
N GLY A 59 -5.74 -3.69 7.42
CA GLY A 59 -6.34 -2.47 7.98
C GLY A 59 -6.82 -1.46 6.94
N TYR A 60 -6.54 -1.65 5.66
CA TYR A 60 -7.09 -0.83 4.58
C TYR A 60 -8.01 -1.68 3.71
N ARG A 61 -9.27 -1.64 3.97
CA ARG A 61 -10.33 -2.35 3.24
C ARG A 61 -10.20 -2.13 1.73
N VAL A 62 -9.27 -2.86 1.09
CA VAL A 62 -8.98 -2.73 -0.34
C VAL A 62 -9.94 -3.60 -1.13
N GLY A 63 -10.62 -3.03 -2.10
CA GLY A 63 -11.38 -3.76 -3.08
C GLY A 63 -10.81 -3.59 -4.48
N GLY A 64 -10.97 -4.58 -5.34
CA GLY A 64 -10.40 -4.50 -6.67
C GLY A 64 -10.80 -5.63 -7.59
N LYS A 65 -10.29 -5.58 -8.84
CA LYS A 65 -10.48 -6.60 -9.86
C LYS A 65 -9.31 -6.65 -10.81
N THR A 66 -8.88 -7.86 -11.11
CA THR A 66 -7.88 -8.13 -12.15
C THR A 66 -8.49 -8.12 -13.53
N GLY A 67 -7.67 -7.83 -14.53
CA GLY A 67 -7.97 -8.07 -15.93
C GLY A 67 -6.77 -8.69 -16.63
N THR A 68 -7.02 -9.55 -17.59
CA THR A 68 -6.02 -10.13 -18.49
C THR A 68 -6.63 -10.20 -19.88
N ALA A 69 -5.99 -9.59 -20.85
CA ALA A 69 -6.45 -9.58 -22.21
C ALA A 69 -5.28 -9.86 -23.17
N ASN A 70 -5.47 -10.77 -24.11
CA ASN A 70 -4.49 -11.00 -25.16
C ASN A 70 -4.41 -9.78 -26.09
N ILE A 71 -3.23 -9.51 -26.60
CA ILE A 71 -3.00 -8.40 -27.51
C ILE A 71 -3.50 -8.78 -28.91
N ALA A 72 -4.40 -7.96 -29.46
CA ALA A 72 -4.85 -8.10 -30.84
C ALA A 72 -3.71 -7.75 -31.81
N GLU A 73 -3.39 -8.64 -32.73
CA GLU A 73 -2.32 -8.50 -33.70
C GLU A 73 -2.65 -9.26 -34.97
N ASN A 74 -2.42 -8.64 -36.13
CA ASN A 74 -2.59 -9.24 -37.47
C ASN A 74 -3.97 -9.92 -37.70
N GLY A 75 -5.06 -9.33 -37.16
CA GLY A 75 -6.40 -9.86 -37.33
C GLY A 75 -6.77 -11.02 -36.41
N GLY A 76 -5.92 -11.36 -35.41
CA GLY A 76 -6.13 -12.37 -34.39
C GLY A 76 -5.65 -11.89 -33.03
N TYR A 77 -5.32 -12.82 -32.14
CA TYR A 77 -4.72 -12.56 -30.85
C TYR A 77 -3.33 -13.21 -30.77
N SER A 78 -2.35 -12.49 -30.25
CA SER A 78 -1.03 -13.02 -29.94
C SER A 78 -1.04 -13.76 -28.58
N GLU A 79 0.03 -14.50 -28.28
CA GLU A 79 0.26 -15.08 -26.95
C GLU A 79 0.60 -14.01 -25.91
N ASP A 80 1.03 -12.83 -26.35
CA ASP A 80 1.27 -11.71 -25.46
C ASP A 80 -0.01 -11.15 -24.85
N SER A 81 0.07 -10.68 -23.62
CA SER A 81 -1.08 -10.14 -22.89
C SER A 81 -0.85 -8.74 -22.35
N VAL A 82 -1.96 -8.07 -22.06
CA VAL A 82 -2.02 -6.93 -21.15
C VAL A 82 -2.68 -7.41 -19.88
N THR A 83 -1.95 -7.38 -18.79
CA THR A 83 -2.48 -7.67 -17.45
C THR A 83 -2.79 -6.36 -16.75
N SER A 84 -3.84 -6.35 -15.95
CA SER A 84 -4.26 -5.15 -15.22
C SER A 84 -4.82 -5.47 -13.85
N PHE A 85 -4.78 -4.49 -12.98
CA PHE A 85 -5.46 -4.51 -11.70
C PHE A 85 -6.02 -3.11 -11.43
N VAL A 86 -7.33 -3.00 -11.25
CA VAL A 86 -7.97 -1.81 -10.70
C VAL A 86 -8.31 -2.07 -9.24
N ALA A 87 -7.98 -1.12 -8.37
CA ALA A 87 -8.36 -1.19 -6.97
C ALA A 87 -8.77 0.17 -6.43
N MET A 88 -9.53 0.16 -5.35
CA MET A 88 -9.91 1.33 -4.59
C MET A 88 -9.86 1.04 -3.10
N ALA A 89 -9.62 2.07 -2.31
CA ALA A 89 -9.55 1.98 -0.85
C ALA A 89 -9.82 3.33 -0.17
N PRO A 90 -10.31 3.30 1.10
CA PRO A 90 -10.97 2.17 1.75
C PRO A 90 -12.35 1.90 1.13
N MET A 91 -12.85 0.65 1.16
CA MET A 91 -14.13 0.32 0.50
C MET A 91 -15.36 0.86 1.24
N ASP A 92 -15.25 1.16 2.53
CA ASP A 92 -16.30 1.85 3.31
C ASP A 92 -16.40 3.35 2.96
N ASP A 93 -15.28 3.99 2.62
CA ASP A 93 -15.22 5.39 2.20
C ASP A 93 -14.10 5.61 1.16
N PRO A 94 -14.32 5.27 -0.13
CA PRO A 94 -13.27 5.29 -1.14
C PRO A 94 -12.63 6.67 -1.33
N GLN A 95 -11.34 6.76 -0.99
CA GLN A 95 -10.52 7.98 -1.08
C GLN A 95 -9.65 8.00 -2.34
N ILE A 96 -9.35 6.84 -2.89
CA ILE A 96 -8.47 6.68 -4.05
C ILE A 96 -8.85 5.45 -4.85
N SER A 97 -8.74 5.56 -6.17
CA SER A 97 -8.71 4.44 -7.09
C SER A 97 -7.41 4.42 -7.86
N VAL A 98 -6.88 3.23 -8.11
CA VAL A 98 -5.62 2.99 -8.82
C VAL A 98 -5.87 1.95 -9.89
N LEU A 99 -5.42 2.24 -11.10
CA LEU A 99 -5.37 1.28 -12.21
C LEU A 99 -3.91 1.12 -12.64
N VAL A 100 -3.44 -0.12 -12.64
CA VAL A 100 -2.14 -0.48 -13.18
C VAL A 100 -2.34 -1.42 -14.37
N LEU A 101 -1.68 -1.13 -15.48
CA LEU A 101 -1.60 -1.98 -16.65
C LEU A 101 -0.14 -2.35 -16.89
N VAL A 102 0.10 -3.62 -17.14
CA VAL A 102 1.41 -4.15 -17.54
C VAL A 102 1.26 -4.80 -18.90
N ARG A 103 1.91 -4.25 -19.90
CA ARG A 103 1.88 -4.79 -21.26
C ARG A 103 3.06 -5.73 -21.46
N LYS A 104 2.79 -6.92 -21.98
CA LYS A 104 3.80 -7.96 -22.25
C LYS A 104 4.67 -8.23 -21.01
N PRO A 105 4.08 -8.66 -19.88
CA PRO A 105 4.87 -8.96 -18.70
C PRO A 105 5.87 -10.08 -19.01
N SER A 106 7.12 -9.89 -18.62
CA SER A 106 8.17 -10.91 -18.82
C SER A 106 8.06 -12.06 -17.81
N LYS A 107 7.30 -11.88 -16.73
CA LYS A 107 7.01 -12.89 -15.70
C LYS A 107 5.59 -12.71 -15.20
N GLY A 108 4.89 -13.83 -15.00
CA GLY A 108 3.53 -13.85 -14.50
C GLY A 108 2.49 -13.63 -15.61
N GLU A 109 1.41 -14.38 -15.56
CA GLU A 109 0.36 -14.40 -16.59
C GLU A 109 -0.89 -13.63 -16.16
N PHE A 110 -1.02 -13.32 -14.86
CA PHE A 110 -2.25 -12.76 -14.28
C PHE A 110 -2.01 -11.38 -13.66
N GLY A 111 -3.03 -10.53 -13.74
CA GLY A 111 -3.00 -9.18 -13.16
C GLY A 111 -2.74 -9.18 -11.64
N ALA A 112 -3.16 -10.22 -10.92
CA ALA A 112 -2.88 -10.35 -9.49
C ALA A 112 -1.37 -10.44 -9.20
N THR A 113 -0.62 -11.17 -10.01
CA THR A 113 0.81 -11.42 -9.79
C THR A 113 1.71 -10.33 -10.40
N THR A 114 1.25 -9.66 -11.44
CA THR A 114 2.02 -8.61 -12.16
C THR A 114 1.67 -7.20 -11.67
N ALA A 115 0.42 -6.80 -11.80
CA ALA A 115 -0.06 -5.46 -11.46
C ALA A 115 -0.39 -5.30 -9.96
N GLY A 116 -0.84 -6.38 -9.30
CA GLY A 116 -1.28 -6.35 -7.90
C GLY A 116 -0.24 -5.82 -6.91
N PRO A 117 1.03 -6.27 -6.92
CA PRO A 117 2.08 -5.75 -6.03
C PRO A 117 2.35 -4.26 -6.24
N ILE A 118 2.23 -3.77 -7.48
CA ILE A 118 2.41 -2.36 -7.83
C ILE A 118 1.25 -1.54 -7.26
N VAL A 119 0.01 -2.02 -7.46
CA VAL A 119 -1.21 -1.42 -6.89
C VAL A 119 -1.10 -1.32 -5.37
N LYS A 120 -0.72 -2.41 -4.69
CA LYS A 120 -0.50 -2.45 -3.24
C LYS A 120 0.44 -1.35 -2.78
N ASN A 121 1.60 -1.25 -3.42
CA ASN A 121 2.63 -0.27 -3.06
C ASN A 121 2.13 1.18 -3.22
N ILE A 122 1.41 1.46 -4.32
CA ILE A 122 0.84 2.79 -4.59
C ILE A 122 -0.24 3.11 -3.55
N LEU A 123 -1.20 2.20 -3.33
CA LEU A 123 -2.29 2.41 -2.37
C LEU A 123 -1.75 2.62 -0.97
N GLU A 124 -0.88 1.74 -0.48
CA GLU A 124 -0.37 1.80 0.89
C GLU A 124 0.33 3.14 1.17
N LYS A 125 1.24 3.55 0.28
CA LYS A 125 1.95 4.83 0.42
C LYS A 125 1.02 6.03 0.35
N THR A 126 0.02 5.99 -0.55
CA THR A 126 -0.90 7.10 -0.74
C THR A 126 -1.88 7.23 0.42
N LEU A 127 -2.41 6.11 0.95
CA LEU A 127 -3.31 6.14 2.10
C LEU A 127 -2.60 6.66 3.36
N VAL A 128 -1.34 6.24 3.59
CA VAL A 128 -0.51 6.79 4.66
C VAL A 128 -0.27 8.29 4.46
N TYR A 129 0.09 8.72 3.25
CA TYR A 129 0.29 10.14 2.93
C TYR A 129 -0.98 10.98 3.14
N LYS A 130 -2.15 10.42 2.84
CA LYS A 130 -3.46 11.07 3.06
C LYS A 130 -3.91 11.05 4.52
N GLY A 131 -3.17 10.41 5.43
CA GLY A 131 -3.54 10.27 6.83
C GLY A 131 -4.75 9.36 7.07
N VAL A 132 -5.03 8.42 6.15
CA VAL A 132 -6.11 7.46 6.33
C VAL A 132 -5.70 6.44 7.39
N GLU A 133 -6.47 6.34 8.46
CA GLU A 133 -6.21 5.42 9.55
C GLU A 133 -6.50 3.97 9.15
N ARG A 134 -5.69 3.04 9.67
CA ARG A 134 -5.92 1.60 9.51
C ARG A 134 -7.03 1.15 10.47
N LYS A 135 -7.98 0.38 9.94
CA LYS A 135 -9.07 -0.25 10.70
C LYS A 135 -8.93 -1.76 10.54
N TYR A 136 -8.32 -2.39 11.53
CA TYR A 136 -8.11 -3.84 11.52
C TYR A 136 -9.40 -4.59 11.87
N ASN A 137 -9.66 -5.69 11.20
CA ASN A 137 -10.68 -6.65 11.62
C ASN A 137 -10.11 -7.64 12.65
N SER A 138 -10.97 -8.40 13.32
CA SER A 138 -10.57 -9.32 14.40
C SER A 138 -9.53 -10.37 13.97
N ARG A 139 -9.53 -10.80 12.68
CA ARG A 139 -8.53 -11.73 12.13
C ARG A 139 -7.18 -11.05 11.97
N GLU A 140 -7.18 -9.82 11.47
CA GLU A 140 -5.98 -9.00 11.32
C GLU A 140 -5.38 -8.63 12.69
N GLU A 141 -6.22 -8.24 13.66
CA GLU A 141 -5.79 -7.97 15.03
C GLU A 141 -5.15 -9.20 15.66
N ALA A 142 -5.78 -10.37 15.53
CA ALA A 142 -5.21 -11.62 16.02
C ALA A 142 -3.88 -11.99 15.35
N ALA A 143 -3.73 -11.71 14.04
CA ALA A 143 -2.48 -11.93 13.31
C ALA A 143 -1.39 -10.94 13.75
N LEU A 144 -1.74 -9.68 13.96
CA LEU A 144 -0.84 -8.65 14.49
C LEU A 144 -0.36 -9.00 15.89
N SER A 145 -1.27 -9.38 16.78
CA SER A 145 -0.92 -9.79 18.15
C SER A 145 0.04 -10.97 18.19
N LYS A 146 -0.13 -11.95 17.29
CA LYS A 146 0.80 -13.08 17.15
C LYS A 146 2.15 -12.69 16.58
N SER A 147 2.23 -11.61 15.82
CA SER A 147 3.47 -11.11 15.22
C SER A 147 4.14 -10.01 16.03
N GLU A 148 3.53 -9.56 17.11
CA GLU A 148 4.12 -8.57 18.00
C GLU A 148 5.34 -9.10 18.73
N VAL A 149 6.38 -8.30 18.75
CA VAL A 149 7.62 -8.51 19.50
C VAL A 149 7.95 -7.26 20.28
N THR A 150 8.66 -7.42 21.39
CA THR A 150 9.15 -6.28 22.15
C THR A 150 10.48 -5.81 21.55
N VAL A 151 10.58 -4.52 21.27
CA VAL A 151 11.84 -3.92 20.78
C VAL A 151 12.90 -4.02 21.89
N PRO A 152 14.02 -4.72 21.63
CA PRO A 152 15.08 -4.87 22.63
C PRO A 152 15.79 -3.54 22.88
N ASP A 153 16.32 -3.37 24.09
CA ASP A 153 17.23 -2.27 24.38
C ASP A 153 18.63 -2.59 23.83
N VAL A 154 19.09 -1.70 22.97
CA VAL A 154 20.42 -1.75 22.37
C VAL A 154 21.18 -0.43 22.52
N THR A 155 20.69 0.48 23.36
CA THR A 155 21.41 1.72 23.67
C THR A 155 22.70 1.39 24.45
N ASN A 156 23.73 2.18 24.21
CA ASN A 156 25.07 1.99 24.80
C ASN A 156 25.73 0.64 24.47
N THR A 157 25.26 -0.07 23.43
CA THR A 157 25.92 -1.29 22.92
C THR A 157 26.63 -1.00 21.59
N ASP A 158 27.52 -1.91 21.21
CA ASP A 158 28.13 -1.89 19.87
C ASP A 158 27.06 -2.18 18.81
N SER A 159 27.15 -1.48 17.67
CA SER A 159 26.18 -1.61 16.58
C SER A 159 26.08 -3.01 16.00
N GLN A 160 27.15 -3.80 16.01
CA GLN A 160 27.13 -5.19 15.53
C GLN A 160 26.42 -6.12 16.54
N GLU A 161 26.57 -5.85 17.82
CA GLU A 161 25.80 -6.54 18.87
C GLU A 161 24.34 -6.15 18.82
N ALA A 162 24.04 -4.85 18.65
CA ALA A 162 22.70 -4.31 18.47
C ALA A 162 22.00 -4.96 17.27
N LEU A 163 22.68 -5.09 16.13
CA LEU A 163 22.18 -5.75 14.93
C LEU A 163 21.72 -7.18 15.24
N LYS A 164 22.56 -7.96 15.91
CA LYS A 164 22.23 -9.35 16.27
C LYS A 164 21.03 -9.44 17.21
N LYS A 165 20.95 -8.59 18.23
CA LYS A 165 19.82 -8.56 19.19
C LYS A 165 18.48 -8.22 18.50
N ILE A 166 18.49 -7.21 17.62
CA ILE A 166 17.29 -6.76 16.92
C ILE A 166 16.85 -7.81 15.89
N GLN A 167 17.78 -8.39 15.15
CA GLN A 167 17.46 -9.46 14.19
C GLN A 167 16.95 -10.73 14.88
N ALA A 168 17.51 -11.10 16.03
CA ALA A 168 17.01 -12.22 16.83
C ALA A 168 15.57 -12.00 17.33
N ALA A 169 15.17 -10.75 17.54
CA ALA A 169 13.78 -10.38 17.85
C ALA A 169 12.87 -10.35 16.59
N GLY A 170 13.39 -10.67 15.41
CA GLY A 170 12.64 -10.66 14.16
C GLY A 170 12.38 -9.25 13.60
N LEU A 171 13.21 -8.28 13.96
CA LEU A 171 13.13 -6.89 13.53
C LEU A 171 14.26 -6.56 12.52
N ASN A 172 14.03 -5.55 11.68
CA ASN A 172 15.04 -5.03 10.75
C ASN A 172 15.85 -3.90 11.40
N VAL A 173 17.04 -3.63 10.87
CA VAL A 173 17.94 -2.58 11.38
C VAL A 173 18.35 -1.62 10.27
N LYS A 174 18.45 -0.34 10.61
CA LYS A 174 19.11 0.69 9.79
C LYS A 174 19.91 1.64 10.67
N SER A 175 21.09 2.05 10.20
CA SER A 175 21.90 3.08 10.87
C SER A 175 21.47 4.49 10.49
N VAL A 176 21.65 5.44 11.40
CA VAL A 176 21.48 6.87 11.17
C VAL A 176 22.72 7.60 11.72
N PRO A 177 23.48 8.29 10.85
CA PRO A 177 23.29 8.44 9.40
C PRO A 177 23.43 7.11 8.64
N ALA A 178 22.81 7.03 7.47
CA ALA A 178 22.86 5.84 6.62
C ALA A 178 24.27 5.55 6.12
N GLY A 179 24.56 4.26 5.86
CA GLY A 179 25.85 3.83 5.31
C GLY A 179 26.89 3.41 6.35
N GLN A 180 26.53 3.41 7.64
CA GLN A 180 27.40 2.97 8.73
C GLN A 180 27.23 1.47 9.07
N GLU A 181 26.43 0.73 8.31
CA GLU A 181 26.11 -0.68 8.60
C GLU A 181 27.35 -1.60 8.59
N LYS A 182 28.43 -1.17 7.93
CA LYS A 182 29.71 -1.93 7.84
C LYS A 182 30.75 -1.49 8.87
N THR A 183 30.51 -0.41 9.58
CA THR A 183 31.44 0.13 10.61
C THR A 183 30.84 -0.06 11.99
N SER A 184 31.68 -0.46 12.94
CA SER A 184 31.27 -0.56 14.34
C SER A 184 31.17 0.85 14.96
N PHE A 185 30.04 1.14 15.62
CA PHE A 185 29.82 2.38 16.37
C PHE A 185 29.04 2.10 17.66
N SER A 186 29.15 2.99 18.63
CA SER A 186 28.31 2.92 19.83
C SER A 186 26.91 3.49 19.54
N VAL A 187 25.88 2.73 19.81
CA VAL A 187 24.49 3.14 19.66
C VAL A 187 24.13 4.12 20.79
N VAL A 188 23.89 5.38 20.46
CA VAL A 188 23.53 6.41 21.45
C VAL A 188 22.03 6.51 21.67
N ASP A 189 21.25 6.15 20.64
CA ASP A 189 19.78 6.12 20.71
C ASP A 189 19.21 5.15 19.68
N GLN A 190 17.94 4.76 19.89
CA GLN A 190 17.18 3.90 18.98
C GLN A 190 15.76 4.37 18.82
N TYR A 191 15.17 4.07 17.65
CA TYR A 191 13.73 4.25 17.39
C TYR A 191 13.20 3.08 16.55
N PRO A 192 12.08 2.42 16.95
CA PRO A 192 11.31 2.67 18.18
C PRO A 192 12.11 2.44 19.47
N LYS A 193 11.66 3.06 20.56
CA LYS A 193 12.32 2.94 21.87
C LYS A 193 12.22 1.52 22.43
N ALA A 194 13.19 1.16 23.25
CA ALA A 194 13.20 -0.11 23.99
C ALA A 194 11.88 -0.34 24.74
N GLY A 195 11.44 -1.59 24.78
CA GLY A 195 10.17 -1.98 25.42
C GLY A 195 8.90 -1.70 24.59
N THR A 196 9.00 -0.95 23.48
CA THR A 196 7.85 -0.70 22.58
C THR A 196 7.41 -2.02 21.92
N LYS A 197 6.11 -2.22 21.77
CA LYS A 197 5.56 -3.29 20.95
C LYS A 197 5.68 -2.94 19.47
N ALA A 198 6.20 -3.86 18.68
CA ALA A 198 6.37 -3.71 17.24
C ALA A 198 6.04 -5.02 16.53
N VAL A 199 5.59 -4.93 15.29
CA VAL A 199 5.34 -6.11 14.46
C VAL A 199 6.67 -6.62 13.91
N LYS A 200 6.85 -7.95 13.81
CA LYS A 200 8.01 -8.55 13.14
C LYS A 200 8.26 -7.92 11.78
N GLY A 201 9.53 -7.64 11.47
CA GLY A 201 9.92 -6.94 10.26
C GLY A 201 9.90 -5.40 10.37
N THR A 202 9.42 -4.82 11.49
CA THR A 202 9.57 -3.37 11.75
C THR A 202 11.05 -2.99 11.75
N THR A 203 11.39 -1.86 11.13
CA THR A 203 12.77 -1.36 11.12
C THR A 203 13.05 -0.55 12.38
N VAL A 204 14.11 -0.95 13.09
CA VAL A 204 14.68 -0.19 14.20
C VAL A 204 15.85 0.65 13.66
N TYR A 205 15.79 1.94 13.89
CA TYR A 205 16.82 2.89 13.52
C TYR A 205 17.80 3.03 14.69
N LEU A 206 19.09 2.87 14.41
CA LEU A 206 20.16 3.04 15.37
C LEU A 206 20.89 4.34 15.10
N TYR A 207 21.00 5.18 16.10
CA TYR A 207 21.66 6.48 15.99
C TYR A 207 23.08 6.39 16.58
N SER A 208 24.07 6.84 15.81
CA SER A 208 25.43 7.12 16.27
C SER A 208 25.55 8.58 16.74
N LYS A 209 26.66 8.89 17.39
CA LYS A 209 27.03 10.31 17.64
C LYS A 209 27.34 11.03 16.34
#